data_c3448a40d6c55f090a6265186393aac2
#
_entry.id   c3448a40d6c55f090a6265186393aac2
#
_cell.length_a   1.000
_cell.length_b   1.000
_cell.length_c   1.000
_cell.angle_alpha   90.00
_cell.angle_beta   90.00
_cell.angle_gamma   90.00
#
_symmetry.space_group_name_H-M   'P 1'
#
loop_
_entity.id
_entity.type
_entity.pdbx_description
1 polymer ?
#
loop_
_entity_poly.entity_id
_entity_poly.type
_entity_poly.pdbx_seq_one_letter_code
_entity_poly.pdbx_strand_id
1 'polypeptide(L)'
;SKDGKIGLLSVGMSNTTQEYSLFKPLADADAAKSPRVIVVDGAQGGQAAIHWVDPKAPLWKTIDERMKAAGLSARQIQVAWLKQATANPAKDGDFPQHAKVFQENIVKGLANLKEKFPNLRIVYLSSRIYAGYAKTPLSPEPYVYEEAFAMRWLIQDQIAGKPELNYDAAKGEVKSPLLLWGPYLWADGETPRKADGLIYKREDLRDDDGTHPSDTGRQKVANLLLNFLKTDPTAKSWFTGKLSKAGAR
;
A
#
# COMPACT_ATOMS: atom_id res chain seq x y z
N SER A 1 -11.65 -14.21 11.64
CA SER A 1 -13.06 -14.47 11.30
C SER A 1 -13.43 -15.90 11.61
N LYS A 2 -14.71 -16.20 11.86
CA LYS A 2 -15.18 -17.57 12.15
C LYS A 2 -14.91 -18.55 10.98
N ASP A 3 -14.89 -18.06 9.74
CA ASP A 3 -14.60 -18.83 8.52
C ASP A 3 -13.11 -18.84 8.13
N GLY A 4 -12.25 -18.22 8.93
CA GLY A 4 -10.80 -18.17 8.71
C GLY A 4 -10.35 -17.33 7.52
N LYS A 5 -11.23 -16.61 6.82
CA LYS A 5 -10.83 -15.74 5.70
C LYS A 5 -10.00 -14.56 6.16
N ILE A 6 -9.03 -14.19 5.35
CA ILE A 6 -8.14 -13.03 5.51
C ILE A 6 -8.33 -12.12 4.29
N GLY A 7 -8.97 -10.98 4.46
CA GLY A 7 -9.05 -9.96 3.41
C GLY A 7 -7.76 -9.17 3.34
N LEU A 8 -7.17 -9.13 2.14
CA LEU A 8 -6.04 -8.29 1.78
C LEU A 8 -6.54 -7.14 0.91
N LEU A 9 -6.52 -5.91 1.43
CA LEU A 9 -7.05 -4.71 0.81
C LEU A 9 -5.92 -3.86 0.21
N SER A 10 -6.09 -3.34 -1.01
CA SER A 10 -5.22 -2.25 -1.50
C SER A 10 -5.75 -0.88 -1.06
N VAL A 11 -4.84 0.04 -0.78
CA VAL A 11 -5.13 1.43 -0.41
C VAL A 11 -4.26 2.36 -1.25
N GLY A 12 -4.87 3.18 -2.10
CA GLY A 12 -4.10 4.05 -3.00
C GLY A 12 -4.92 4.75 -4.08
N MET A 13 -4.20 5.36 -4.99
CA MET A 13 -4.71 6.06 -6.18
C MET A 13 -4.78 5.16 -7.43
N SER A 14 -4.85 5.82 -8.60
CA SER A 14 -4.89 5.20 -9.93
C SER A 14 -3.75 4.21 -10.21
N ASN A 15 -2.50 4.57 -9.89
CA ASN A 15 -1.37 3.65 -10.09
C ASN A 15 -1.58 2.36 -9.28
N THR A 16 -2.00 2.50 -8.03
CA THR A 16 -2.19 1.38 -7.12
C THR A 16 -3.28 0.43 -7.61
N THR A 17 -4.45 0.95 -8.01
CA THR A 17 -5.52 0.08 -8.56
C THR A 17 -5.10 -0.57 -9.88
N GLN A 18 -4.37 0.15 -10.76
CA GLN A 18 -3.88 -0.42 -12.02
C GLN A 18 -2.89 -1.57 -11.80
N GLU A 19 -1.97 -1.43 -10.85
CA GLU A 19 -1.00 -2.46 -10.48
C GLU A 19 -1.67 -3.64 -9.76
N TYR A 20 -2.59 -3.31 -8.86
CA TYR A 20 -3.28 -4.32 -8.06
C TYR A 20 -4.28 -5.14 -8.89
N SER A 21 -4.81 -4.56 -9.98
CA SER A 21 -5.66 -5.28 -10.93
C SER A 21 -4.92 -6.39 -11.66
N LEU A 22 -3.59 -6.27 -11.86
CA LEU A 22 -2.74 -7.36 -12.34
C LEU A 22 -2.29 -8.29 -11.20
N PHE A 23 -1.95 -7.73 -10.03
CA PHE A 23 -1.55 -8.53 -8.88
C PHE A 23 -2.64 -9.53 -8.47
N LYS A 24 -3.91 -9.10 -8.44
CA LYS A 24 -5.01 -9.95 -7.97
C LYS A 24 -5.11 -11.28 -8.75
N PRO A 25 -5.26 -11.33 -10.08
CA PRO A 25 -5.31 -12.59 -10.82
C PRO A 25 -4.02 -13.40 -10.72
N LEU A 26 -2.84 -12.76 -10.67
CA LEU A 26 -1.57 -13.46 -10.44
C LEU A 26 -1.55 -14.15 -9.07
N ALA A 27 -1.98 -13.45 -8.02
CA ALA A 27 -2.06 -14.01 -6.69
C ALA A 27 -3.11 -15.13 -6.61
N ASP A 28 -4.27 -14.96 -7.24
CA ASP A 28 -5.35 -15.96 -7.23
C ASP A 28 -4.97 -17.23 -7.98
N ALA A 29 -4.11 -17.14 -9.00
CA ALA A 29 -3.57 -18.29 -9.74
C ALA A 29 -2.34 -18.94 -9.07
N ASP A 30 -1.72 -18.28 -8.08
CA ASP A 30 -0.50 -18.79 -7.44
C ASP A 30 -0.82 -19.94 -6.46
N ALA A 31 -0.33 -21.12 -6.76
CA ALA A 31 -0.53 -22.33 -5.94
C ALA A 31 0.01 -22.21 -4.49
N ALA A 32 0.91 -21.27 -4.24
CA ALA A 32 1.41 -21.02 -2.89
C ALA A 32 0.49 -20.13 -2.04
N LYS A 33 -0.43 -19.38 -2.68
CA LYS A 33 -1.37 -18.53 -1.94
C LYS A 33 -2.38 -19.39 -1.17
N SER A 34 -2.57 -19.10 0.11
CA SER A 34 -3.64 -19.73 0.90
C SER A 34 -5.02 -19.43 0.30
N PRO A 35 -5.90 -20.42 0.17
CA PRO A 35 -7.27 -20.20 -0.28
C PRO A 35 -8.09 -19.33 0.71
N ARG A 36 -7.59 -19.12 1.92
CA ARG A 36 -8.19 -18.23 2.91
C ARG A 36 -7.92 -16.75 2.62
N VAL A 37 -6.89 -16.44 1.82
CA VAL A 37 -6.56 -15.06 1.47
C VAL A 37 -7.41 -14.62 0.29
N ILE A 38 -8.25 -13.62 0.53
CA ILE A 38 -9.12 -12.99 -0.46
C ILE A 38 -8.58 -11.60 -0.77
N VAL A 39 -8.22 -11.38 -2.02
CA VAL A 39 -7.64 -10.12 -2.51
C VAL A 39 -8.76 -9.17 -2.94
N VAL A 40 -8.79 -7.96 -2.38
CA VAL A 40 -9.77 -6.91 -2.69
C VAL A 40 -9.07 -5.62 -3.08
N ASP A 41 -9.38 -5.10 -4.26
CA ASP A 41 -8.88 -3.80 -4.68
C ASP A 41 -9.73 -2.68 -4.09
N GLY A 42 -9.20 -1.99 -3.07
CA GLY A 42 -9.81 -0.81 -2.47
C GLY A 42 -9.29 0.50 -3.07
N ALA A 43 -8.17 0.47 -3.79
CA ALA A 43 -7.60 1.65 -4.42
C ALA A 43 -8.50 2.18 -5.55
N GLN A 44 -8.47 3.50 -5.78
CA GLN A 44 -9.36 4.14 -6.77
C GLN A 44 -8.65 5.29 -7.47
N GLY A 45 -8.91 5.45 -8.77
CA GLY A 45 -8.43 6.58 -9.54
C GLY A 45 -8.86 7.92 -8.92
N GLY A 46 -7.94 8.88 -8.88
CA GLY A 46 -8.20 10.22 -8.34
C GLY A 46 -8.22 10.31 -6.81
N GLN A 47 -8.20 9.20 -6.08
CA GLN A 47 -8.29 9.20 -4.60
C GLN A 47 -6.90 9.29 -3.96
N ALA A 48 -6.27 10.49 -4.04
CA ALA A 48 -5.01 10.81 -3.35
C ALA A 48 -5.15 10.72 -1.82
N ALA A 49 -4.03 10.73 -1.10
CA ALA A 49 -4.00 10.58 0.36
C ALA A 49 -5.00 11.48 1.10
N ILE A 50 -5.16 12.72 0.67
CA ILE A 50 -6.09 13.68 1.26
C ILE A 50 -7.56 13.22 1.25
N HIS A 51 -7.98 12.44 0.24
CA HIS A 51 -9.37 11.97 0.16
C HIS A 51 -9.69 10.87 1.17
N TRP A 52 -8.67 10.17 1.69
CA TRP A 52 -8.82 9.14 2.72
C TRP A 52 -8.96 9.71 4.13
N VAL A 53 -8.74 11.03 4.28
CA VAL A 53 -8.87 11.76 5.55
C VAL A 53 -10.33 11.94 5.96
N ASP A 54 -11.24 12.07 4.99
CA ASP A 54 -12.67 12.22 5.27
C ASP A 54 -13.31 10.83 5.48
N PRO A 55 -13.82 10.50 6.69
CA PRO A 55 -14.47 9.22 6.97
C PRO A 55 -15.80 9.04 6.23
N LYS A 56 -16.33 10.10 5.59
CA LYS A 56 -17.57 10.09 4.82
C LYS A 56 -17.32 10.16 3.30
N ALA A 57 -16.07 10.16 2.86
CA ALA A 57 -15.74 10.23 1.44
C ALA A 57 -16.42 9.10 0.64
N PRO A 58 -16.87 9.36 -0.60
CA PRO A 58 -17.53 8.36 -1.44
C PRO A 58 -16.69 7.10 -1.71
N LEU A 59 -15.36 7.21 -1.63
CA LEU A 59 -14.44 6.08 -1.82
C LEU A 59 -14.76 4.90 -0.88
N TRP A 60 -15.24 5.16 0.34
CA TRP A 60 -15.57 4.12 1.32
C TRP A 60 -16.75 3.25 0.86
N LYS A 61 -17.75 3.85 0.22
CA LYS A 61 -18.87 3.11 -0.37
C LYS A 61 -18.37 2.14 -1.46
N THR A 62 -17.49 2.60 -2.33
CA THR A 62 -16.89 1.75 -3.37
C THR A 62 -16.11 0.58 -2.77
N ILE A 63 -15.35 0.81 -1.69
CA ILE A 63 -14.64 -0.27 -0.98
C ILE A 63 -15.63 -1.28 -0.41
N ASP A 64 -16.70 -0.82 0.23
CA ASP A 64 -17.74 -1.69 0.80
C ASP A 64 -18.40 -2.56 -0.28
N GLU A 65 -18.70 -1.98 -1.44
CA GLU A 65 -19.29 -2.72 -2.58
C GLU A 65 -18.34 -3.79 -3.11
N ARG A 66 -17.06 -3.45 -3.33
CA ARG A 66 -16.04 -4.39 -3.81
C ARG A 66 -15.76 -5.50 -2.79
N MET A 67 -15.71 -5.17 -1.52
CA MET A 67 -15.55 -6.12 -0.43
C MET A 67 -16.73 -7.11 -0.38
N LYS A 68 -17.97 -6.61 -0.46
CA LYS A 68 -19.19 -7.45 -0.51
C LYS A 68 -19.20 -8.36 -1.73
N ALA A 69 -18.83 -7.84 -2.90
CA ALA A 69 -18.70 -8.63 -4.13
C ALA A 69 -17.67 -9.76 -4.00
N ALA A 70 -16.62 -9.56 -3.19
CA ALA A 70 -15.61 -10.58 -2.86
C ALA A 70 -16.07 -11.55 -1.74
N GLY A 71 -17.29 -11.43 -1.23
CA GLY A 71 -17.82 -12.27 -0.17
C GLY A 71 -17.16 -12.05 1.18
N LEU A 72 -16.75 -10.81 1.46
CA LEU A 72 -16.14 -10.40 2.72
C LEU A 72 -17.00 -9.39 3.48
N SER A 73 -16.82 -9.39 4.79
CA SER A 73 -17.27 -8.34 5.71
C SER A 73 -16.09 -7.46 6.16
N ALA A 74 -16.39 -6.28 6.70
CA ALA A 74 -15.37 -5.38 7.25
C ALA A 74 -14.47 -6.05 8.31
N ARG A 75 -15.01 -6.99 9.09
CA ARG A 75 -14.25 -7.75 10.11
C ARG A 75 -13.28 -8.77 9.54
N GLN A 76 -13.36 -9.07 8.25
CA GLN A 76 -12.46 -10.00 7.58
C GLN A 76 -11.28 -9.30 6.91
N ILE A 77 -11.31 -7.98 6.77
CA ILE A 77 -10.14 -7.20 6.33
C ILE A 77 -9.14 -7.15 7.49
N GLN A 78 -8.02 -7.83 7.32
CA GLN A 78 -6.99 -7.98 8.35
C GLN A 78 -5.64 -7.43 7.92
N VAL A 79 -5.41 -7.30 6.62
CA VAL A 79 -4.16 -6.80 6.05
C VAL A 79 -4.47 -5.78 4.96
N ALA A 80 -3.69 -4.72 4.87
CA ALA A 80 -3.73 -3.81 3.73
C ALA A 80 -2.33 -3.58 3.16
N TRP A 81 -2.28 -3.33 1.85
CA TRP A 81 -1.13 -2.79 1.15
C TRP A 81 -1.43 -1.35 0.78
N LEU A 82 -0.64 -0.42 1.32
CA LEU A 82 -0.80 1.00 1.13
C LEU A 82 0.32 1.54 0.23
N LYS A 83 -0.09 2.10 -0.90
CA LYS A 83 0.76 2.83 -1.84
C LYS A 83 0.01 4.07 -2.30
N GLN A 84 0.27 5.17 -1.64
CA GLN A 84 -0.41 6.45 -1.82
C GLN A 84 0.51 7.53 -2.38
N ALA A 85 -0.07 8.66 -2.75
CA ALA A 85 0.62 9.87 -3.19
C ALA A 85 -0.20 11.13 -2.89
N THR A 86 0.49 12.26 -2.91
CA THR A 86 -0.13 13.58 -3.04
C THR A 86 -0.37 13.89 -4.51
N ALA A 87 -1.54 14.43 -4.84
CA ALA A 87 -1.80 15.01 -6.15
C ALA A 87 -1.34 16.49 -6.18
N ASN A 88 -0.49 16.84 -7.13
CA ASN A 88 0.14 18.17 -7.24
C ASN A 88 0.91 18.57 -5.97
N PRO A 89 1.92 17.80 -5.55
CA PRO A 89 2.62 17.97 -4.28
C PRO A 89 3.34 19.32 -4.14
N ALA A 90 3.72 19.97 -5.23
CA ALA A 90 4.36 21.28 -5.23
C ALA A 90 3.55 22.36 -4.48
N LYS A 91 2.22 22.20 -4.38
CA LYS A 91 1.35 23.13 -3.63
C LYS A 91 1.58 23.07 -2.12
N ASP A 92 2.11 21.96 -1.62
CA ASP A 92 2.34 21.72 -0.21
C ASP A 92 3.76 22.13 0.25
N GLY A 93 4.53 22.78 -0.65
CA GLY A 93 5.87 23.31 -0.41
C GLY A 93 7.02 22.38 -0.77
N ASP A 94 8.24 22.82 -0.46
CA ASP A 94 9.45 22.06 -0.72
C ASP A 94 9.65 20.96 0.35
N PHE A 95 10.60 20.03 0.07
CA PHE A 95 11.00 19.04 1.06
C PHE A 95 11.65 19.74 2.29
N PRO A 96 11.30 19.34 3.52
CA PRO A 96 10.45 18.19 3.89
C PRO A 96 8.95 18.51 4.05
N GLN A 97 8.49 19.73 3.74
CA GLN A 97 7.14 20.17 4.10
C GLN A 97 6.05 19.37 3.39
N HIS A 98 6.09 19.21 2.06
CA HIS A 98 5.10 18.41 1.34
C HIS A 98 5.03 16.95 1.83
N ALA A 99 6.21 16.35 2.15
CA ALA A 99 6.27 14.99 2.67
C ALA A 99 5.68 14.87 4.07
N LYS A 100 5.76 15.93 4.91
CA LYS A 100 5.08 15.99 6.21
C LYS A 100 3.57 16.09 6.05
N VAL A 101 3.08 16.94 5.14
CA VAL A 101 1.63 17.02 4.82
C VAL A 101 1.12 15.66 4.35
N PHE A 102 1.89 14.97 3.49
CA PHE A 102 1.56 13.62 3.06
C PHE A 102 1.51 12.65 4.23
N GLN A 103 2.51 12.67 5.14
CA GLN A 103 2.55 11.85 6.34
C GLN A 103 1.30 12.06 7.22
N GLU A 104 0.91 13.30 7.48
CA GLU A 104 -0.27 13.64 8.27
C GLU A 104 -1.57 13.11 7.66
N ASN A 105 -1.71 13.20 6.32
CA ASN A 105 -2.85 12.65 5.60
C ASN A 105 -2.91 11.12 5.74
N ILE A 106 -1.76 10.44 5.68
CA ILE A 106 -1.70 8.98 5.87
C ILE A 106 -2.07 8.61 7.32
N VAL A 107 -1.61 9.33 8.35
CA VAL A 107 -2.00 9.08 9.76
C VAL A 107 -3.52 9.11 9.91
N LYS A 108 -4.18 10.16 9.37
CA LYS A 108 -5.64 10.29 9.43
C LYS A 108 -6.35 9.18 8.64
N GLY A 109 -5.83 8.84 7.46
CA GLY A 109 -6.33 7.73 6.65
C GLY A 109 -6.21 6.37 7.35
N LEU A 110 -5.11 6.12 8.06
CA LEU A 110 -4.90 4.90 8.86
C LEU A 110 -5.90 4.80 10.01
N ALA A 111 -6.23 5.91 10.69
CA ALA A 111 -7.24 5.94 11.73
C ALA A 111 -8.63 5.58 11.16
N ASN A 112 -9.01 6.16 10.01
CA ASN A 112 -10.27 5.84 9.33
C ASN A 112 -10.31 4.37 8.87
N LEU A 113 -9.20 3.83 8.35
CA LEU A 113 -9.09 2.42 7.99
C LEU A 113 -9.29 1.53 9.20
N LYS A 114 -8.68 1.88 10.34
CA LYS A 114 -8.79 1.10 11.58
C LYS A 114 -10.21 1.12 12.14
N GLU A 115 -10.91 2.26 12.08
CA GLU A 115 -12.31 2.38 12.49
C GLU A 115 -13.22 1.52 11.61
N LYS A 116 -13.07 1.61 10.29
CA LYS A 116 -13.90 0.87 9.32
C LYS A 116 -13.61 -0.63 9.33
N PHE A 117 -12.36 -1.01 9.54
CA PHE A 117 -11.91 -2.40 9.56
C PHE A 117 -11.32 -2.75 10.93
N PRO A 118 -12.16 -3.05 11.94
CA PRO A 118 -11.69 -3.20 13.33
C PRO A 118 -10.66 -4.32 13.51
N ASN A 119 -10.64 -5.31 12.63
CA ASN A 119 -9.65 -6.39 12.64
C ASN A 119 -8.43 -6.13 11.73
N LEU A 120 -8.30 -4.95 11.14
CA LEU A 120 -7.09 -4.58 10.41
C LEU A 120 -5.90 -4.55 11.37
N ARG A 121 -4.94 -5.47 11.15
CA ARG A 121 -3.79 -5.70 12.02
C ARG A 121 -2.51 -5.17 11.45
N ILE A 122 -2.31 -5.30 10.14
CA ILE A 122 -1.06 -4.96 9.46
C ILE A 122 -1.36 -4.10 8.23
N VAL A 123 -0.58 -3.04 8.07
CA VAL A 123 -0.51 -2.29 6.82
C VAL A 123 0.92 -2.29 6.33
N TYR A 124 1.14 -2.84 5.13
CA TYR A 124 2.41 -2.76 4.43
C TYR A 124 2.48 -1.46 3.64
N LEU A 125 3.45 -0.62 3.97
CA LEU A 125 3.69 0.69 3.35
C LEU A 125 4.69 0.55 2.21
N SER A 126 4.33 0.96 1.01
CA SER A 126 5.22 1.01 -0.14
C SER A 126 5.39 2.42 -0.67
N SER A 127 6.60 2.73 -1.14
CA SER A 127 6.85 3.90 -1.98
C SER A 127 6.17 3.74 -3.33
N ARG A 128 6.13 4.82 -4.11
CA ARG A 128 5.72 4.76 -5.52
C ARG A 128 6.86 4.27 -6.41
N ILE A 129 6.52 3.96 -7.67
CA ILE A 129 7.48 3.71 -8.75
C ILE A 129 8.12 5.03 -9.19
N TYR A 130 9.20 4.97 -9.96
CA TYR A 130 9.88 6.12 -10.55
C TYR A 130 8.94 7.00 -11.37
N ALA A 131 9.02 8.31 -11.21
CA ALA A 131 8.20 9.29 -11.91
C ALA A 131 9.00 10.38 -12.63
N GLY A 132 10.26 10.12 -12.97
CA GLY A 132 11.10 11.07 -13.72
C GLY A 132 10.70 11.26 -15.17
N TYR A 133 9.79 10.42 -15.68
CA TYR A 133 9.20 10.57 -17.03
C TYR A 133 7.87 11.34 -17.02
N ALA A 134 7.41 11.82 -15.87
CA ALA A 134 6.14 12.51 -15.74
C ALA A 134 6.07 13.77 -16.60
N LYS A 135 5.00 13.91 -17.36
CA LYS A 135 4.71 15.07 -18.23
C LYS A 135 3.75 16.06 -17.58
N THR A 136 3.27 15.76 -16.37
CA THR A 136 2.28 16.57 -15.66
C THR A 136 2.72 16.80 -14.22
N PRO A 137 2.21 17.84 -13.55
CA PRO A 137 2.53 18.11 -12.14
C PRO A 137 1.80 17.17 -11.17
N LEU A 138 1.10 16.15 -11.66
CA LEU A 138 0.25 15.28 -10.82
C LEU A 138 1.03 14.65 -9.67
N SER A 139 2.18 14.08 -9.94
CA SER A 139 3.10 13.54 -8.92
C SER A 139 4.44 13.17 -9.58
N PRO A 140 5.28 14.15 -9.98
CA PRO A 140 6.57 13.92 -10.62
C PRO A 140 7.69 13.70 -9.59
N GLU A 141 8.91 13.40 -10.07
CA GLU A 141 10.11 13.58 -9.24
C GLU A 141 10.42 15.07 -9.04
N PRO A 142 11.05 15.47 -7.94
CA PRO A 142 11.56 14.58 -6.86
C PRO A 142 10.50 14.14 -5.85
N TYR A 143 9.28 14.63 -5.92
CA TYR A 143 8.23 14.44 -4.91
C TYR A 143 7.93 12.97 -4.63
N VAL A 144 7.95 12.12 -5.66
CA VAL A 144 7.69 10.67 -5.49
C VAL A 144 8.77 10.00 -4.65
N TYR A 145 10.03 10.34 -4.89
CA TYR A 145 11.15 9.88 -4.07
C TYR A 145 11.06 10.42 -2.64
N GLU A 146 10.75 11.71 -2.50
CA GLU A 146 10.67 12.40 -1.22
C GLU A 146 9.50 11.91 -0.35
N GLU A 147 8.35 11.58 -0.94
CA GLU A 147 7.23 10.97 -0.22
C GLU A 147 7.56 9.61 0.42
N ALA A 148 8.57 8.89 -0.09
CA ALA A 148 9.05 7.66 0.55
C ALA A 148 9.62 7.89 1.95
N PHE A 149 10.14 9.09 2.25
CA PHE A 149 10.57 9.46 3.60
C PHE A 149 9.38 9.51 4.56
N ALA A 150 8.20 9.95 4.12
CA ALA A 150 7.00 9.94 4.95
C ALA A 150 6.63 8.50 5.39
N MET A 151 6.76 7.51 4.51
CA MET A 151 6.54 6.10 4.87
C MET A 151 7.54 5.63 5.94
N ARG A 152 8.80 6.03 5.82
CA ARG A 152 9.81 5.75 6.84
C ARG A 152 9.48 6.43 8.16
N TRP A 153 9.12 7.70 8.13
CA TRP A 153 8.79 8.46 9.34
C TRP A 153 7.58 7.89 10.07
N LEU A 154 6.54 7.43 9.36
CA LEU A 154 5.39 6.75 9.95
C LEU A 154 5.79 5.53 10.77
N ILE A 155 6.67 4.68 10.22
CA ILE A 155 7.17 3.49 10.93
C ILE A 155 8.02 3.92 12.13
N GLN A 156 8.91 4.91 11.98
CA GLN A 156 9.73 5.44 13.07
C GLN A 156 8.87 6.05 14.19
N ASP A 157 7.84 6.80 13.84
CA ASP A 157 6.90 7.41 14.78
C ASP A 157 6.11 6.34 15.56
N GLN A 158 5.69 5.27 14.88
CA GLN A 158 5.04 4.14 15.54
C GLN A 158 5.99 3.42 16.51
N ILE A 159 7.25 3.19 16.11
CA ILE A 159 8.30 2.60 16.97
C ILE A 159 8.56 3.50 18.18
N ALA A 160 8.58 4.83 17.97
CA ALA A 160 8.73 5.81 19.05
C ALA A 160 7.51 5.91 19.98
N GLY A 161 6.41 5.23 19.65
CA GLY A 161 5.22 5.15 20.50
C GLY A 161 4.29 6.36 20.40
N LYS A 162 4.24 7.05 19.25
CA LYS A 162 3.28 8.15 19.05
C LYS A 162 1.85 7.65 19.25
N PRO A 163 1.04 8.31 20.11
CA PRO A 163 -0.29 7.84 20.52
C PRO A 163 -1.28 7.63 19.36
N GLU A 164 -1.20 8.47 18.32
CA GLU A 164 -2.05 8.38 17.12
C GLU A 164 -1.74 7.16 16.24
N LEU A 165 -0.58 6.55 16.44
CA LEU A 165 -0.13 5.34 15.74
C LEU A 165 -0.09 4.11 16.66
N ASN A 166 -0.72 4.18 17.84
CA ASN A 166 -0.75 3.04 18.74
C ASN A 166 -1.49 1.84 18.13
N TYR A 167 -0.78 0.72 17.99
CA TYR A 167 -1.32 -0.58 17.52
C TYR A 167 -1.44 -1.64 18.62
N ASP A 168 -0.94 -1.34 19.81
CA ASP A 168 -0.83 -2.27 20.92
C ASP A 168 -1.85 -1.97 22.03
N ALA A 169 -2.80 -2.87 22.21
CA ALA A 169 -3.83 -2.72 23.25
C ALA A 169 -3.27 -2.68 24.68
N ALA A 170 -2.07 -3.21 24.92
CA ALA A 170 -1.41 -3.11 26.21
C ALA A 170 -0.91 -1.68 26.52
N LYS A 171 -0.79 -0.84 25.49
CA LYS A 171 -0.35 0.56 25.59
C LYS A 171 -1.49 1.58 25.54
N GLY A 172 -2.74 1.11 25.54
CA GLY A 172 -3.94 1.95 25.48
C GLY A 172 -4.81 1.70 24.27
N GLU A 173 -5.63 2.70 23.92
CA GLU A 173 -6.54 2.60 22.78
C GLU A 173 -5.79 2.35 21.46
N VAL A 174 -6.21 1.31 20.72
CA VAL A 174 -5.62 0.99 19.41
C VAL A 174 -6.19 1.91 18.35
N LYS A 175 -5.37 2.81 17.81
CA LYS A 175 -5.75 3.81 16.82
C LYS A 175 -5.24 3.52 15.41
N SER A 176 -4.25 2.64 15.28
CA SER A 176 -3.60 2.29 14.02
C SER A 176 -3.36 0.78 13.96
N PRO A 177 -3.30 0.19 12.77
CA PRO A 177 -2.69 -1.13 12.60
C PRO A 177 -1.17 -1.07 12.78
N LEU A 178 -0.53 -2.22 12.93
CA LEU A 178 0.93 -2.32 12.85
C LEU A 178 1.41 -1.91 11.45
N LEU A 179 2.34 -0.98 11.38
CA LEU A 179 2.94 -0.48 10.15
C LEU A 179 4.24 -1.21 9.87
N LEU A 180 4.33 -1.83 8.70
CA LEU A 180 5.53 -2.52 8.24
C LEU A 180 5.92 -2.03 6.86
N TRP A 181 7.20 -2.16 6.50
CA TRP A 181 7.62 -1.98 5.13
C TRP A 181 6.97 -3.04 4.23
N GLY A 182 6.34 -2.58 3.15
CA GLY A 182 6.01 -3.38 1.98
C GLY A 182 7.17 -3.45 1.01
N PRO A 183 6.95 -3.97 -0.22
CA PRO A 183 7.99 -3.94 -1.24
C PRO A 183 8.38 -2.49 -1.54
N TYR A 184 9.69 -2.19 -1.52
CA TYR A 184 10.19 -0.90 -1.96
C TYR A 184 10.19 -0.86 -3.48
N LEU A 185 9.41 0.04 -4.07
CA LEU A 185 9.11 0.02 -5.49
C LEU A 185 9.93 1.02 -6.30
N TRP A 186 10.52 2.03 -5.66
CA TRP A 186 11.28 3.05 -6.37
C TRP A 186 12.65 2.54 -6.83
N ALA A 187 13.05 2.92 -8.03
CA ALA A 187 14.40 2.82 -8.56
C ALA A 187 14.67 4.06 -9.41
N ASP A 188 15.93 4.45 -9.57
CA ASP A 188 16.34 5.67 -10.27
C ASP A 188 16.36 5.46 -11.79
N GLY A 189 15.18 5.45 -12.41
CA GLY A 189 15.04 5.26 -13.85
C GLY A 189 15.76 3.99 -14.34
N GLU A 190 16.63 4.16 -15.31
CA GLU A 190 17.42 3.06 -15.91
C GLU A 190 18.70 2.71 -15.14
N THR A 191 18.98 3.39 -14.02
CA THR A 191 20.08 3.03 -13.12
C THR A 191 19.69 1.80 -12.31
N PRO A 192 20.36 0.65 -12.47
CA PRO A 192 19.97 -0.58 -11.76
C PRO A 192 20.10 -0.43 -10.24
N ARG A 193 19.05 -0.74 -9.51
CA ARG A 193 19.07 -0.75 -8.05
C ARG A 193 19.98 -1.85 -7.53
N LYS A 194 20.88 -1.50 -6.61
CA LYS A 194 21.93 -2.42 -6.11
C LYS A 194 21.38 -3.71 -5.48
N ALA A 195 20.20 -3.63 -4.87
CA ALA A 195 19.64 -4.76 -4.13
C ALA A 195 19.11 -5.89 -5.03
N ASP A 196 18.54 -5.55 -6.21
CA ASP A 196 17.79 -6.49 -7.04
C ASP A 196 17.83 -6.18 -8.54
N GLY A 197 18.56 -5.15 -8.96
CA GLY A 197 18.67 -4.75 -10.36
C GLY A 197 17.41 -4.07 -10.93
N LEU A 198 16.42 -3.71 -10.11
CA LEU A 198 15.22 -3.04 -10.59
C LEU A 198 15.56 -1.74 -11.33
N ILE A 199 14.93 -1.57 -12.48
CA ILE A 199 14.95 -0.34 -13.30
C ILE A 199 13.54 -0.01 -13.77
N TYR A 200 13.33 1.29 -14.10
CA TYR A 200 12.15 1.75 -14.81
C TYR A 200 12.58 2.46 -16.09
N LYS A 201 12.23 1.86 -17.21
CA LYS A 201 12.42 2.46 -18.52
C LYS A 201 11.22 3.33 -18.88
N ARG A 202 11.37 4.15 -19.93
CA ARG A 202 10.27 4.98 -20.44
C ARG A 202 9.03 4.13 -20.80
N GLU A 203 9.24 2.93 -21.36
CA GLU A 203 8.18 1.99 -21.75
C GLU A 203 7.38 1.40 -20.59
N ASP A 204 7.89 1.49 -19.36
CA ASP A 204 7.18 1.04 -18.13
C ASP A 204 6.10 2.04 -17.69
N LEU A 205 6.10 3.24 -18.27
CA LEU A 205 5.12 4.29 -18.03
C LEU A 205 4.33 4.56 -19.30
N ARG A 206 3.09 5.00 -19.15
CA ARG A 206 2.22 5.36 -20.27
C ARG A 206 2.79 6.54 -21.05
N ASP A 207 2.62 6.51 -22.36
CA ASP A 207 3.18 7.55 -23.25
C ASP A 207 2.48 8.90 -23.11
N ASP A 208 1.20 8.91 -22.76
CA ASP A 208 0.40 10.13 -22.64
C ASP A 208 0.84 11.00 -21.47
N ASP A 209 1.14 10.41 -20.30
CA ASP A 209 1.42 11.18 -19.08
C ASP A 209 2.76 10.90 -18.41
N GLY A 210 3.40 9.75 -18.68
CA GLY A 210 4.66 9.35 -18.06
C GLY A 210 4.58 9.12 -16.54
N THR A 211 3.36 9.07 -16.00
CA THR A 211 3.09 8.94 -14.56
C THR A 211 2.39 7.63 -14.22
N HIS A 212 1.41 7.23 -15.03
CA HIS A 212 0.74 5.96 -14.85
C HIS A 212 1.57 4.82 -15.44
N PRO A 213 1.60 3.65 -14.77
CA PRO A 213 2.33 2.49 -15.29
C PRO A 213 1.65 1.94 -16.55
N SER A 214 2.46 1.61 -17.55
CA SER A 214 2.06 0.77 -18.68
C SER A 214 1.84 -0.68 -18.22
N ASP A 215 1.50 -1.59 -19.12
CA ASP A 215 1.34 -3.00 -18.77
C ASP A 215 2.63 -3.62 -18.24
N THR A 216 3.80 -3.24 -18.81
CA THR A 216 5.10 -3.69 -18.30
C THR A 216 5.40 -3.16 -16.91
N GLY A 217 5.12 -1.87 -16.65
CA GLY A 217 5.28 -1.27 -15.33
C GLY A 217 4.35 -1.89 -14.28
N ARG A 218 3.09 -2.13 -14.63
CA ARG A 218 2.13 -2.83 -13.75
C ARG A 218 2.59 -4.23 -13.42
N GLN A 219 3.12 -4.96 -14.40
CA GLN A 219 3.60 -6.33 -14.23
C GLN A 219 4.81 -6.36 -13.27
N LYS A 220 5.74 -5.41 -13.38
CA LYS A 220 6.89 -5.29 -12.46
C LYS A 220 6.40 -5.15 -11.01
N VAL A 221 5.48 -4.22 -10.75
CA VAL A 221 4.94 -4.01 -9.40
C VAL A 221 4.16 -5.21 -8.90
N ALA A 222 3.31 -5.80 -9.73
CA ALA A 222 2.53 -6.98 -9.35
C ALA A 222 3.43 -8.16 -8.96
N ASN A 223 4.52 -8.39 -9.70
CA ASN A 223 5.50 -9.43 -9.40
C ASN A 223 6.28 -9.13 -8.10
N LEU A 224 6.70 -7.87 -7.89
CA LEU A 224 7.38 -7.46 -6.65
C LEU A 224 6.48 -7.68 -5.43
N LEU A 225 5.20 -7.30 -5.53
CA LEU A 225 4.24 -7.49 -4.45
C LEU A 225 3.98 -8.97 -4.17
N LEU A 226 3.78 -9.78 -5.21
CA LEU A 226 3.56 -11.22 -5.06
C LEU A 226 4.77 -11.91 -4.44
N ASN A 227 5.98 -11.58 -4.92
CA ASN A 227 7.21 -12.12 -4.36
C ASN A 227 7.38 -11.73 -2.90
N PHE A 228 7.16 -10.45 -2.55
CA PHE A 228 7.19 -9.96 -1.18
C PHE A 228 6.24 -10.78 -0.28
N LEU A 229 4.98 -10.92 -0.65
CA LEU A 229 4.01 -11.65 0.16
C LEU A 229 4.35 -13.13 0.34
N LYS A 230 5.08 -13.72 -0.61
CA LYS A 230 5.52 -15.12 -0.54
C LYS A 230 6.80 -15.34 0.25
N THR A 231 7.65 -14.31 0.40
CA THR A 231 9.01 -14.49 0.90
C THR A 231 9.29 -13.71 2.18
N ASP A 232 8.66 -12.55 2.39
CA ASP A 232 8.90 -11.73 3.56
C ASP A 232 8.46 -12.45 4.85
N PRO A 233 9.30 -12.47 5.91
CA PRO A 233 9.01 -13.16 7.15
C PRO A 233 7.71 -12.74 7.83
N THR A 234 7.29 -11.48 7.66
CA THR A 234 6.06 -10.95 8.26
C THR A 234 4.81 -11.28 7.45
N ALA A 235 4.97 -11.60 6.14
CA ALA A 235 3.86 -11.85 5.22
C ALA A 235 3.66 -13.33 4.90
N LYS A 236 4.74 -14.08 4.69
CA LYS A 236 4.74 -15.44 4.17
C LYS A 236 3.78 -16.38 4.90
N SER A 237 3.77 -16.35 6.23
CA SER A 237 3.00 -17.30 7.03
C SER A 237 1.49 -17.18 6.80
N TRP A 238 0.96 -15.97 6.81
CA TRP A 238 -0.48 -15.75 6.59
C TRP A 238 -0.87 -15.81 5.11
N PHE A 239 0.04 -15.37 4.21
CA PHE A 239 -0.24 -15.37 2.78
C PHE A 239 -0.24 -16.78 2.18
N THR A 240 0.72 -17.62 2.57
CA THR A 240 0.80 -19.01 2.07
C THR A 240 0.06 -20.02 2.94
N GLY A 241 -0.39 -19.65 4.13
CA GLY A 241 -1.03 -20.57 5.09
C GLY A 241 -0.06 -21.59 5.69
N LYS A 242 1.24 -21.46 5.44
CA LYS A 242 2.27 -22.34 5.99
C LYS A 242 2.80 -21.71 7.28
N LEU A 243 2.48 -22.31 8.43
CA LEU A 243 3.11 -21.91 9.71
C LEU A 243 4.63 -22.01 9.55
N SER A 244 5.36 -20.94 9.92
CA SER A 244 6.81 -21.04 10.07
C SER A 244 7.11 -22.07 11.16
N LYS A 245 8.01 -23.02 10.90
CA LYS A 245 8.47 -23.98 11.93
C LYS A 245 9.32 -23.34 13.03
N ALA A 246 9.34 -22.01 13.13
CA ALA A 246 10.02 -21.24 14.18
C ALA A 246 9.06 -21.02 15.34
N GLY A 247 8.99 -21.97 16.28
CA GLY A 247 8.17 -21.82 17.49
C GLY A 247 7.91 -23.10 18.27
N ALA A 248 8.63 -24.17 18.01
CA ALA A 248 8.70 -25.33 18.89
C ALA A 248 10.03 -25.26 19.67
N ARG A 249 10.11 -24.39 20.66
CA ARG A 249 11.08 -24.46 21.75
C ARG A 249 10.41 -23.98 23.01
#